data_e01bd789291f6b433947aac575d9f150
#
_entry.id   e01bd789291f6b433947aac575d9f150
#
_cell.length_a   1.000
_cell.length_b   1.000
_cell.length_c   1.000
_cell.angle_alpha   90.00
_cell.angle_beta   90.00
_cell.angle_gamma   90.00
#
_symmetry.space_group_name_H-M   'P 1'
#
loop_
_entity.id
_entity.type
_entity.pdbx_description
1 polymer ?
#
loop_
_entity_poly.entity_id
_entity_poly.type
_entity_poly.pdbx_seq_one_letter_code
_entity_poly.pdbx_strand_id
1 'polypeptide(L)' 'MSEEDLKLVLAKYQQKAFDLFNRNIVLETQVETLTSTINSLSIELEKLRKPKRGTKAEENFQ' A
#
# COMPACT_ATOMS: atom_id res chain seq x y z
N MET A 1 -34.25 -25.82 3.50
CA MET A 1 -33.67 -25.02 4.55
C MET A 1 -34.77 -24.25 5.27
N SER A 2 -34.78 -24.31 6.57
CA SER A 2 -35.82 -23.62 7.33
C SER A 2 -35.58 -22.11 7.34
N GLU A 3 -36.58 -21.38 7.80
CA GLU A 3 -36.46 -19.94 7.89
C GLU A 3 -35.36 -19.54 8.86
N GLU A 4 -35.25 -20.28 9.96
CA GLU A 4 -34.21 -20.00 10.94
C GLU A 4 -32.82 -20.28 10.35
N ASP A 5 -32.71 -21.33 9.55
CA ASP A 5 -31.45 -21.63 8.90
C ASP A 5 -31.05 -20.50 7.95
N LEU A 6 -32.04 -19.99 7.22
CA LEU A 6 -31.78 -18.88 6.30
C LEU A 6 -31.30 -17.65 7.04
N LYS A 7 -31.88 -17.37 8.19
CA LYS A 7 -31.45 -16.23 9.00
C LYS A 7 -30.01 -16.42 9.47
N LEU A 8 -29.65 -17.62 9.88
CA LEU A 8 -28.29 -17.90 10.29
C LEU A 8 -27.30 -17.75 9.16
N VAL A 9 -27.68 -18.25 7.99
CA VAL A 9 -26.81 -18.13 6.82
C VAL A 9 -26.62 -16.67 6.47
N LEU A 10 -27.70 -15.90 6.48
CA LEU A 10 -27.62 -14.47 6.19
C LEU A 10 -26.71 -13.75 7.17
N ALA A 11 -26.87 -14.07 8.45
CA ALA A 11 -26.03 -13.44 9.48
C ALA A 11 -24.55 -13.75 9.24
N LYS A 12 -24.25 -14.98 8.82
CA LYS A 12 -22.88 -15.35 8.54
C LYS A 12 -22.32 -14.62 7.33
N TYR A 13 -23.13 -14.48 6.30
CA TYR A 13 -22.72 -13.71 5.12
C TYR A 13 -22.41 -12.27 5.51
N GLN A 14 -23.28 -11.66 6.29
CA GLN A 14 -23.07 -10.29 6.70
C GLN A 14 -21.81 -10.14 7.55
N GLN A 15 -21.57 -11.08 8.44
CA GLN A 15 -20.39 -11.02 9.28
C GLN A 15 -19.12 -11.17 8.47
N LYS A 16 -19.13 -12.09 7.53
CA LYS A 16 -17.95 -12.30 6.70
C LYS A 16 -17.71 -11.12 5.76
N ALA A 17 -18.80 -10.58 5.23
CA ALA A 17 -18.65 -9.40 4.36
C ALA A 17 -18.06 -8.24 5.13
N PHE A 18 -18.52 -8.04 6.37
CA PHE A 18 -18.00 -6.98 7.20
C PHE A 18 -16.51 -7.19 7.49
N ASP A 19 -16.15 -8.41 7.81
CA ASP A 19 -14.76 -8.79 8.06
C ASP A 19 -13.87 -8.48 6.86
N LEU A 20 -14.31 -8.93 5.70
CA LEU A 20 -13.54 -8.73 4.48
C LEU A 20 -13.43 -7.25 4.14
N PHE A 21 -14.51 -6.51 4.37
CA PHE A 21 -14.50 -5.08 4.12
C PHE A 21 -13.46 -4.40 5.00
N ASN A 22 -13.43 -4.75 6.29
CA ASN A 22 -12.47 -4.18 7.22
C ASN A 22 -11.04 -4.53 6.84
N ARG A 23 -10.81 -5.79 6.46
CA ARG A 23 -9.48 -6.21 6.04
C ARG A 23 -9.05 -5.50 4.78
N ASN A 24 -10.00 -5.26 3.89
CA ASN A 24 -9.71 -4.56 2.66
C ASN A 24 -9.21 -3.14 2.94
N ILE A 25 -9.88 -2.45 3.85
CA ILE A 25 -9.48 -1.11 4.23
C ILE A 25 -8.08 -1.10 4.83
N VAL A 26 -7.79 -2.06 5.70
CA VAL A 26 -6.47 -2.15 6.30
C VAL A 26 -5.40 -2.38 5.24
N LEU A 27 -5.67 -3.29 4.31
CA LEU A 27 -4.72 -3.60 3.25
C LEU A 27 -4.51 -2.42 2.32
N GLU A 28 -5.57 -1.71 1.99
CA GLU A 28 -5.46 -0.52 1.16
C GLU A 28 -4.59 0.52 1.83
N THR A 29 -4.78 0.69 3.13
CA THR A 29 -3.97 1.64 3.88
C THR A 29 -2.50 1.24 3.89
N GLN A 30 -2.24 -0.05 4.05
CA GLN A 30 -0.87 -0.54 4.04
C GLN A 30 -0.21 -0.32 2.68
N VAL A 31 -0.97 -0.54 1.61
CA VAL A 31 -0.44 -0.31 0.27
C VAL A 31 -0.12 1.16 0.07
N GLU A 32 -0.98 2.06 0.54
CA GLU A 32 -0.73 3.48 0.44
C GLU A 32 0.52 3.87 1.21
N THR A 33 0.67 3.34 2.41
CA THR A 33 1.84 3.63 3.23
C THR A 33 3.12 3.14 2.55
N LEU A 34 3.08 1.94 2.00
CA LEU A 34 4.24 1.39 1.31
C LEU A 34 4.58 2.19 0.06
N THR A 35 3.58 2.61 -0.68
CA THR A 35 3.80 3.43 -1.87
C THR A 35 4.44 4.74 -1.48
N SER A 36 3.97 5.36 -0.41
CA SER A 36 4.56 6.60 0.08
C SER A 36 6.01 6.41 0.47
N THR A 37 6.30 5.30 1.14
CA THR A 37 7.67 4.99 1.55
C THR A 37 8.57 4.80 0.34
N ILE A 38 8.09 4.09 -0.67
CA ILE A 38 8.86 3.87 -1.88
C ILE A 38 9.16 5.20 -2.57
N ASN A 39 8.19 6.10 -2.63
CA ASN A 39 8.40 7.42 -3.21
C ASN A 39 9.46 8.19 -2.46
N SER A 40 9.39 8.17 -1.13
CA SER A 40 10.38 8.86 -0.31
C SER A 40 11.77 8.31 -0.54
N LEU A 41 11.89 6.99 -0.58
CA LEU A 41 13.18 6.35 -0.80
C LEU A 41 13.73 6.66 -2.19
N SER A 42 12.87 6.71 -3.18
CA SER A 42 13.28 7.04 -4.54
C SER A 42 13.83 8.46 -4.60
N ILE A 43 13.17 9.39 -3.93
CA ILE A 43 13.62 10.77 -3.91
C ILE A 43 14.97 10.88 -3.21
N GLU A 44 15.13 10.19 -2.09
CA GLU A 44 16.39 10.22 -1.37
C GLU A 44 17.52 9.60 -2.18
N LEU A 45 17.21 8.51 -2.87
CA LEU A 45 18.20 7.87 -3.71
C LEU A 45 18.66 8.82 -4.81
N GLU A 46 17.73 9.52 -5.42
CA GLU A 46 18.06 10.50 -6.46
C GLU A 46 18.95 11.60 -5.91
N LYS A 47 18.65 12.06 -4.72
CA LYS A 47 19.47 13.10 -4.10
C LYS A 47 20.89 12.63 -3.87
N LEU A 48 21.04 11.38 -3.46
CA LEU A 48 22.37 10.86 -3.22
C LEU A 48 23.16 10.67 -4.50
N ARG A 49 22.47 10.34 -5.58
CA ARG A 49 23.15 10.10 -6.84
C ARG A 49 23.53 11.37 -7.55
N LYS A 50 22.71 12.40 -7.48
CA LYS A 50 22.96 13.63 -8.20
C LYS A 50 24.27 14.29 -7.81
N PRO A 51 24.57 14.45 -6.51
CA PRO A 51 25.85 15.08 -6.16
C PRO A 51 27.05 14.34 -6.73
N LYS A 52 27.01 13.04 -6.72
CA LYS A 52 28.12 12.25 -7.25
C LYS A 52 28.30 12.48 -8.74
N ARG A 53 27.23 12.60 -9.47
CA ARG A 53 27.31 12.83 -10.92
C ARG A 53 27.78 14.22 -11.23
N GLY A 54 27.47 15.14 -10.40
CA GLY A 54 27.86 16.52 -10.60
C GLY A 54 29.33 16.74 -10.47
N THR A 55 30.04 15.97 -9.74
CA THR A 55 31.47 16.14 -9.60
C THR A 55 32.19 15.62 -10.84
N LYS A 56 32.39 15.89 -11.41
CA LYS A 56 32.46 15.76 -12.42
C LYS A 56 32.39 15.81 -12.85
N ALA A 57 32.62 15.78 -13.03
CA ALA A 57 31.88 15.78 -13.72
C ALA A 57 31.73 15.98 -13.96
N GLU A 58 32.18 16.06 -14.07
CA GLU A 58 31.50 16.18 -14.43
C GLU A 58 31.37 16.22 -14.49
N GLU A 59 32.15 16.20 -14.49
CA GLU A 59 31.66 16.22 -14.77
C GLU A 59 31.52 16.33 -14.89
N ASN A 60 32.65 16.46 -15.08
CA ASN A 60 32.14 16.57 -15.42
C ASN A 60 31.92 16.91 -15.52
N PHE A 61 32.46 16.92 -15.71
CA PHE A 61 31.83 17.23 -15.98
C PHE A 61 31.45 17.62 -15.94
N GLN A 62 31.94 17.56 -16.14
CA GLN A 62 31.34 17.77 -16.24
C GLN A 62 30.96 18.05 -16.11
#